data_087449119880d005287a0b204f044963
#
_entry.id   087449119880d005287a0b204f044963
#
_cell.length_a   1.000
_cell.length_b   1.000
_cell.length_c   1.000
_cell.angle_alpha   90.00
_cell.angle_beta   90.00
_cell.angle_gamma   90.00
#
_symmetry.space_group_name_H-M   'P 1'
#
loop_
_entity.id
_entity.type
_entity.pdbx_description
1 polymer ?
#
loop_
_entity_poly.entity_id
_entity_poly.type
_entity_poly.pdbx_seq_one_letter_code
_entity_poly.pdbx_strand_id
1 'polypeptide(L)'
;MNVATRMHSFGARAGAALVILSIAAGLSACGDKGKEGKAVSRPVVQDVEVLVVRPVPRETMAEALGTVRARTTAAVAPQVMGRLTAVAVSEGSVVEAGALLATIDDTTVRAQLSSAEGAVTEAEAAREEVDGAISQAEAAKGLSEKTFERYRKLLEGKVVTQQEFDEVEMRRTVAGKELERARQKRAQVSAKIAQARGQAEAAKAMLAYTKVVAPFAGVIVEKRADVGSMAIPGAPLFLLEDPTRHRIEASVSETYLPLLKVGTPVRGILDVDPENPFSAVVTEIVPEIDPASRTFTVKADLPEGRARSGQSGKVRFAVGKGTVLAVPKRALTRAGGSDGVFTIGARDNVARLSMITVGAEFGDLVEVLSGIADGDRVALSPIGRLSDGARVEVRR
;
A
#
# COMPACT_ATOMS: atom_id res chain seq x y z
N MET A 1 -43.18 -10.70 34.18
CA MET A 1 -43.08 -10.29 35.58
C MET A 1 -42.51 -8.88 35.56
N ASN A 2 -43.35 -7.82 35.47
CA ASN A 2 -43.93 -7.06 36.57
C ASN A 2 -42.80 -6.46 37.44
N VAL A 3 -42.65 -5.16 37.70
CA VAL A 3 -43.60 -4.12 38.18
C VAL A 3 -42.86 -2.79 37.97
N ALA A 4 -43.25 -1.77 37.22
CA ALA A 4 -44.24 -0.73 37.62
C ALA A 4 -43.70 0.32 38.61
N THR A 5 -43.55 1.59 38.13
CA THR A 5 -44.33 2.74 38.51
C THR A 5 -44.02 3.44 39.84
N ARG A 6 -43.73 4.76 39.73
CA ARG A 6 -44.37 5.90 40.45
C ARG A 6 -43.55 7.17 40.20
N MET A 7 -43.94 8.13 39.45
CA MET A 7 -44.89 9.26 39.61
C MET A 7 -45.03 9.81 41.04
N HIS A 8 -44.55 11.05 41.27
CA HIS A 8 -45.25 11.98 42.13
C HIS A 8 -44.96 13.43 41.69
N SER A 9 -46.00 14.05 41.27
CA SER A 9 -46.24 15.48 41.09
C SER A 9 -46.58 16.15 42.42
N PHE A 10 -46.52 17.41 42.49
CA PHE A 10 -47.25 18.43 43.29
C PHE A 10 -46.25 19.56 43.54
N GLY A 11 -46.48 20.84 43.30
CA GLY A 11 -47.71 21.60 43.17
C GLY A 11 -47.38 22.99 43.71
N ALA A 12 -47.53 23.97 42.90
CA ALA A 12 -48.34 25.14 42.91
C ALA A 12 -48.21 26.20 44.05
N ARG A 13 -48.29 27.44 43.57
CA ARG A 13 -48.94 28.65 44.10
C ARG A 13 -48.13 29.57 44.98
N ALA A 14 -47.84 30.77 44.47
CA ALA A 14 -48.65 31.99 44.46
C ALA A 14 -48.33 32.87 45.65
N GLY A 15 -48.12 34.17 45.40
CA GLY A 15 -47.99 35.20 46.38
C GLY A 15 -47.61 36.55 45.76
N ALA A 16 -48.59 37.26 45.32
CA ALA A 16 -48.64 38.62 44.84
C ALA A 16 -48.51 39.61 45.97
N ALA A 17 -48.23 40.83 45.61
CA ALA A 17 -48.63 42.17 46.10
C ALA A 17 -47.41 43.06 46.35
N LEU A 18 -47.22 44.08 45.50
CA LEU A 18 -47.78 45.38 45.55
C LEU A 18 -47.45 46.21 46.83
N VAL A 19 -46.47 47.16 46.68
CA VAL A 19 -46.53 48.45 47.39
C VAL A 19 -46.01 49.54 46.47
N ILE A 20 -46.95 50.34 46.01
CA ILE A 20 -46.79 51.70 45.46
C ILE A 20 -46.88 52.61 46.67
N LEU A 21 -45.99 53.58 46.78
CA LEU A 21 -46.33 54.97 47.22
C LEU A 21 -45.08 55.86 47.27
N SER A 22 -44.95 56.73 46.32
CA SER A 22 -44.91 58.19 46.48
C SER A 22 -43.98 58.74 47.55
N ILE A 23 -43.13 59.71 47.13
CA ILE A 23 -43.14 61.10 47.62
C ILE A 23 -42.32 61.93 46.62
N ALA A 24 -42.99 62.96 46.14
CA ALA A 24 -42.45 64.08 45.38
C ALA A 24 -41.93 65.19 46.32
N ALA A 25 -41.12 66.02 45.74
CA ALA A 25 -40.82 67.40 46.14
C ALA A 25 -39.45 67.65 46.80
N GLY A 26 -38.69 68.49 46.12
CA GLY A 26 -37.49 69.16 46.59
C GLY A 26 -36.74 69.85 45.45
N LEU A 27 -37.38 70.87 44.83
CA LEU A 27 -36.68 71.86 44.02
C LEU A 27 -35.81 72.72 44.95
N SER A 28 -34.53 72.85 44.66
CA SER A 28 -33.78 74.09 44.86
C SER A 28 -32.50 74.08 44.02
N ALA A 29 -32.37 75.06 43.22
CA ALA A 29 -31.31 75.45 42.37
C ALA A 29 -29.96 75.61 43.07
N CYS A 30 -28.90 75.23 42.38
CA CYS A 30 -27.66 76.01 42.32
C CYS A 30 -26.97 75.67 41.01
N GLY A 31 -26.84 76.67 40.16
CA GLY A 31 -26.05 76.59 38.92
C GLY A 31 -24.57 76.42 39.24
N ASP A 32 -23.97 75.53 38.61
CA ASP A 32 -22.53 75.56 38.45
C ASP A 32 -22.20 75.46 36.95
N LYS A 33 -21.38 76.40 36.56
CA LYS A 33 -20.92 76.62 35.19
C LYS A 33 -20.30 75.38 34.60
N GLY A 34 -20.78 75.02 33.43
CA GLY A 34 -20.17 73.99 32.60
C GLY A 34 -18.68 74.25 32.47
N LYS A 35 -17.89 73.34 33.02
CA LYS A 35 -16.53 73.06 32.51
C LYS A 35 -16.68 72.34 31.18
N GLU A 36 -16.46 73.15 30.11
CA GLU A 36 -16.10 72.56 28.81
C GLU A 36 -15.08 71.50 29.06
N GLY A 37 -15.49 70.25 28.82
CA GLY A 37 -14.55 69.14 28.81
C GLY A 37 -13.46 69.46 27.79
N LYS A 38 -12.24 69.69 28.28
CA LYS A 38 -11.08 69.76 27.44
C LYS A 38 -11.14 68.54 26.51
N ALA A 39 -11.34 68.81 25.23
CA ALA A 39 -11.16 67.82 24.20
C ALA A 39 -9.77 67.19 24.43
N VAL A 40 -9.75 65.96 24.88
CA VAL A 40 -8.51 65.21 25.00
C VAL A 40 -7.93 65.21 23.60
N SER A 41 -6.83 65.94 23.40
CA SER A 41 -6.13 65.98 22.15
C SER A 41 -5.57 64.57 21.97
N ARG A 42 -6.25 63.76 21.16
CA ARG A 42 -5.80 62.41 20.86
C ARG A 42 -4.49 62.54 20.14
N PRO A 43 -3.46 61.77 20.54
CA PRO A 43 -2.16 61.80 19.86
C PRO A 43 -2.36 61.48 18.39
N VAL A 44 -1.78 62.28 17.51
CA VAL A 44 -1.75 62.03 16.08
C VAL A 44 -0.49 61.22 15.81
N VAL A 45 -0.65 60.00 15.36
CA VAL A 45 0.48 59.13 14.96
C VAL A 45 0.70 59.29 13.46
N GLN A 46 1.86 59.82 13.12
CA GLN A 46 2.23 60.06 11.73
C GLN A 46 2.93 58.83 11.11
N ASP A 47 2.92 58.76 9.77
CA ASP A 47 3.61 57.71 8.97
C ASP A 47 3.14 56.30 9.26
N VAL A 48 1.83 56.09 9.37
CA VAL A 48 1.24 54.75 9.60
C VAL A 48 1.10 53.99 8.27
N GLU A 49 1.79 52.90 8.14
CA GLU A 49 1.62 51.96 7.03
C GLU A 49 0.32 51.16 7.23
N VAL A 50 -0.55 51.13 6.22
CA VAL A 50 -1.87 50.50 6.28
C VAL A 50 -2.02 49.47 5.16
N LEU A 51 -2.49 48.29 5.51
CA LEU A 51 -2.87 47.22 4.58
C LEU A 51 -4.39 47.16 4.47
N VAL A 52 -4.90 47.13 3.25
CA VAL A 52 -6.31 46.76 3.02
C VAL A 52 -6.40 45.23 3.02
N VAL A 53 -7.14 44.69 3.98
CA VAL A 53 -7.34 43.26 4.09
C VAL A 53 -8.13 42.78 2.88
N ARG A 54 -7.62 41.74 2.22
CA ARG A 54 -8.29 41.05 1.11
C ARG A 54 -8.23 39.55 1.31
N PRO A 55 -9.21 38.79 0.80
CA PRO A 55 -9.17 37.38 0.82
C PRO A 55 -7.93 36.85 0.06
N VAL A 56 -7.13 36.04 0.74
CA VAL A 56 -5.92 35.40 0.16
C VAL A 56 -6.25 33.96 -0.16
N PRO A 57 -5.93 33.47 -1.37
CA PRO A 57 -6.12 32.06 -1.70
C PRO A 57 -5.28 31.20 -0.79
N ARG A 58 -5.89 30.18 -0.22
CA ARG A 58 -5.22 29.18 0.63
C ARG A 58 -5.64 27.77 0.22
N GLU A 59 -4.67 26.90 0.15
CA GLU A 59 -4.96 25.48 -0.02
C GLU A 59 -5.43 24.90 1.32
N THR A 60 -6.63 24.33 1.30
CA THR A 60 -7.15 23.55 2.42
C THR A 60 -6.50 22.18 2.39
N MET A 61 -5.83 21.82 3.48
CA MET A 61 -5.17 20.53 3.63
C MET A 61 -6.01 19.64 4.52
N ALA A 62 -6.23 18.40 4.09
CA ALA A 62 -6.74 17.34 4.95
C ALA A 62 -5.57 16.49 5.46
N GLU A 63 -5.73 15.93 6.65
CA GLU A 63 -4.78 15.05 7.29
C GLU A 63 -5.41 13.67 7.45
N ALA A 64 -4.63 12.62 7.16
CA ALA A 64 -5.01 11.23 7.36
C ALA A 64 -3.92 10.49 8.11
N LEU A 65 -4.31 9.61 9.02
CA LEU A 65 -3.41 8.71 9.71
C LEU A 65 -3.05 7.55 8.80
N GLY A 66 -1.80 7.12 8.85
CA GLY A 66 -1.31 6.00 8.06
C GLY A 66 -0.30 5.14 8.80
N THR A 67 -0.16 3.92 8.33
CA THR A 67 0.82 2.96 8.81
C THR A 67 1.79 2.64 7.68
N VAL A 68 3.07 2.59 8.00
CA VAL A 68 4.11 2.19 7.08
C VAL A 68 4.07 0.67 6.89
N ARG A 69 4.15 0.23 5.65
CA ARG A 69 4.28 -1.19 5.29
C ARG A 69 5.38 -1.36 4.24
N ALA A 70 6.03 -2.51 4.26
CA ALA A 70 6.90 -2.88 3.15
C ALA A 70 6.07 -2.97 1.86
N ARG A 71 6.64 -2.54 0.76
CA ARG A 71 5.97 -2.60 -0.56
C ARG A 71 5.79 -4.04 -1.03
N THR A 72 6.77 -4.89 -0.73
CA THR A 72 6.77 -6.30 -1.09
C THR A 72 6.84 -7.15 0.17
N THR A 73 5.85 -8.00 0.35
CA THR A 73 5.79 -8.99 1.44
C THR A 73 5.45 -10.35 0.85
N ALA A 74 6.00 -11.42 1.40
CA ALA A 74 5.65 -12.78 1.05
C ALA A 74 5.40 -13.63 2.30
N ALA A 75 4.24 -14.23 2.35
CA ALA A 75 3.93 -15.29 3.29
C ALA A 75 4.47 -16.61 2.72
N VAL A 76 5.66 -17.03 3.16
CA VAL A 76 6.33 -18.23 2.65
C VAL A 76 5.71 -19.45 3.29
N ALA A 77 5.00 -20.23 2.48
CA ALA A 77 4.32 -21.47 2.89
C ALA A 77 4.95 -22.69 2.20
N PRO A 78 4.93 -23.87 2.84
CA PRO A 78 5.40 -25.11 2.24
C PRO A 78 4.44 -25.56 1.13
N GLN A 79 4.98 -26.28 0.15
CA GLN A 79 4.19 -26.88 -0.94
C GLN A 79 3.90 -28.37 -0.68
N VAL A 80 4.64 -28.99 0.25
CA VAL A 80 4.46 -30.39 0.64
C VAL A 80 4.25 -30.48 2.16
N MET A 81 3.51 -31.49 2.57
CA MET A 81 3.29 -31.78 3.98
C MET A 81 4.42 -32.64 4.53
N GLY A 82 4.88 -32.32 5.73
CA GLY A 82 5.89 -33.10 6.46
C GLY A 82 6.39 -32.39 7.70
N ARG A 83 7.22 -33.08 8.50
CA ARG A 83 7.82 -32.50 9.70
C ARG A 83 9.02 -31.63 9.31
N LEU A 84 9.17 -30.47 9.93
CA LEU A 84 10.37 -29.64 9.80
C LEU A 84 11.55 -30.30 10.51
N THR A 85 12.59 -30.62 9.76
CA THR A 85 13.83 -31.21 10.27
C THR A 85 14.87 -30.16 10.63
N ALA A 86 14.84 -29.01 9.94
CA ALA A 86 15.72 -27.89 10.21
C ALA A 86 15.00 -26.57 9.89
N VAL A 87 15.30 -25.54 10.68
CA VAL A 87 14.94 -24.15 10.42
C VAL A 87 16.23 -23.34 10.51
N ALA A 88 16.62 -22.72 9.38
CA ALA A 88 17.92 -22.07 9.22
C ALA A 88 17.90 -20.57 9.59
N VAL A 89 16.72 -20.01 9.85
CA VAL A 89 16.53 -18.57 10.04
C VAL A 89 15.74 -18.28 11.32
N SER A 90 15.93 -17.05 11.82
CA SER A 90 15.20 -16.48 12.93
C SER A 90 14.56 -15.15 12.52
N GLU A 91 13.67 -14.61 13.36
CA GLU A 91 13.15 -13.27 13.17
C GLU A 91 14.30 -12.25 13.17
N GLY A 92 14.24 -11.30 12.22
CA GLY A 92 15.31 -10.34 11.98
C GLY A 92 16.43 -10.84 11.06
N SER A 93 16.46 -12.11 10.67
CA SER A 93 17.47 -12.63 9.73
C SER A 93 17.32 -11.99 8.36
N VAL A 94 18.42 -11.50 7.81
CA VAL A 94 18.53 -11.05 6.41
C VAL A 94 18.83 -12.24 5.53
N VAL A 95 18.08 -12.41 4.45
CA VAL A 95 18.21 -13.55 3.52
C VAL A 95 18.28 -13.06 2.09
N GLU A 96 19.01 -13.79 1.25
CA GLU A 96 19.06 -13.58 -0.20
C GLU A 96 17.97 -14.39 -0.90
N ALA A 97 17.65 -14.03 -2.15
CA ALA A 97 16.75 -14.81 -2.98
C ALA A 97 17.27 -16.24 -3.16
N GLY A 98 16.42 -17.26 -2.95
CA GLY A 98 16.78 -18.66 -3.01
C GLY A 98 17.47 -19.20 -1.75
N ALA A 99 17.72 -18.40 -0.73
CA ALA A 99 18.29 -18.87 0.53
C ALA A 99 17.37 -19.87 1.22
N LEU A 100 17.97 -20.94 1.78
CA LEU A 100 17.24 -22.00 2.49
C LEU A 100 16.73 -21.47 3.83
N LEU A 101 15.41 -21.50 4.03
CA LEU A 101 14.75 -21.08 5.26
C LEU A 101 14.47 -22.25 6.19
N ALA A 102 13.96 -23.36 5.62
CA ALA A 102 13.65 -24.57 6.37
C ALA A 102 13.74 -25.81 5.48
N THR A 103 13.89 -26.96 6.10
CA THR A 103 13.89 -28.27 5.45
C THR A 103 12.79 -29.12 6.05
N ILE A 104 11.99 -29.76 5.19
CA ILE A 104 10.96 -30.72 5.55
C ILE A 104 11.57 -32.13 5.41
N ASP A 105 11.14 -33.09 6.20
CA ASP A 105 11.55 -34.49 6.09
C ASP A 105 11.33 -35.01 4.66
N ASP A 106 12.41 -35.34 3.99
CA ASP A 106 12.43 -35.73 2.60
C ASP A 106 12.60 -37.24 2.41
N THR A 107 12.62 -38.04 3.49
CA THR A 107 12.92 -39.46 3.48
C THR A 107 12.01 -40.22 2.51
N THR A 108 10.71 -40.01 2.60
CA THR A 108 9.73 -40.72 1.73
C THR A 108 9.78 -40.22 0.29
N VAL A 109 9.95 -38.92 0.09
CA VAL A 109 10.03 -38.30 -1.24
C VAL A 109 11.30 -38.70 -1.96
N ARG A 110 12.42 -38.82 -1.25
CA ARG A 110 13.70 -39.28 -1.78
C ARG A 110 13.60 -40.76 -2.20
N ALA A 111 12.95 -41.62 -1.41
CA ALA A 111 12.68 -42.98 -1.77
C ALA A 111 11.82 -43.11 -3.02
N GLN A 112 10.82 -42.27 -3.15
CA GLN A 112 9.96 -42.22 -4.36
C GLN A 112 10.72 -41.76 -5.59
N LEU A 113 11.60 -40.76 -5.47
CA LEU A 113 12.48 -40.35 -6.57
C LEU A 113 13.38 -41.50 -7.02
N SER A 114 14.05 -42.18 -6.08
CA SER A 114 14.91 -43.31 -6.38
C SER A 114 14.15 -44.44 -7.09
N SER A 115 12.91 -44.72 -6.68
CA SER A 115 12.06 -45.73 -7.36
C SER A 115 11.71 -45.30 -8.80
N ALA A 116 11.40 -44.00 -9.00
CA ALA A 116 11.06 -43.45 -10.32
C ALA A 116 12.29 -43.47 -11.25
N GLU A 117 13.49 -43.14 -10.74
CA GLU A 117 14.75 -43.23 -11.48
C GLU A 117 15.09 -44.70 -11.85
N GLY A 118 14.80 -45.64 -10.96
CA GLY A 118 14.91 -47.08 -11.25
C GLY A 118 14.02 -47.51 -12.41
N ALA A 119 12.78 -47.00 -12.46
CA ALA A 119 11.86 -47.28 -13.58
C ALA A 119 12.32 -46.68 -14.92
N VAL A 120 13.03 -45.54 -14.90
CA VAL A 120 13.68 -44.99 -16.11
C VAL A 120 14.77 -45.91 -16.59
N THR A 121 15.64 -46.37 -15.68
CA THR A 121 16.74 -47.29 -16.00
C THR A 121 16.23 -48.61 -16.59
N GLU A 122 15.16 -49.18 -16.01
CA GLU A 122 14.53 -50.41 -16.54
C GLU A 122 13.99 -50.20 -17.98
N ALA A 123 13.30 -49.03 -18.19
CA ALA A 123 12.74 -48.72 -19.51
C ALA A 123 13.84 -48.46 -20.56
N GLU A 124 14.98 -47.89 -20.15
CA GLU A 124 16.13 -47.66 -21.02
C GLU A 124 16.83 -48.97 -21.38
N ALA A 125 16.97 -49.92 -20.43
CA ALA A 125 17.47 -51.25 -20.72
C ALA A 125 16.59 -52.02 -21.73
N ALA A 126 15.26 -51.90 -21.61
CA ALA A 126 14.34 -52.49 -22.58
C ALA A 126 14.50 -51.89 -24.01
N ARG A 127 14.99 -50.66 -24.13
CA ARG A 127 15.31 -50.06 -25.42
C ARG A 127 16.50 -50.72 -26.08
N GLU A 128 17.55 -50.99 -25.33
CA GLU A 128 18.73 -51.66 -25.87
C GLU A 128 18.41 -53.07 -26.41
N GLU A 129 17.52 -53.80 -25.72
CA GLU A 129 17.03 -55.11 -26.19
C GLU A 129 16.30 -55.00 -27.54
N VAL A 130 15.40 -53.99 -27.65
CA VAL A 130 14.65 -53.76 -28.91
C VAL A 130 15.55 -53.26 -30.02
N ASP A 131 16.55 -52.42 -29.75
CA ASP A 131 17.52 -51.96 -30.75
C ASP A 131 18.37 -53.13 -31.28
N GLY A 132 18.72 -54.09 -30.41
CA GLY A 132 19.33 -55.36 -30.82
C GLY A 132 18.41 -56.18 -31.74
N ALA A 133 17.14 -56.32 -31.40
CA ALA A 133 16.14 -57.02 -32.22
C ALA A 133 15.94 -56.35 -33.59
N ILE A 134 15.95 -55.01 -33.65
CA ILE A 134 15.92 -54.26 -34.93
C ILE A 134 17.11 -54.56 -35.79
N SER A 135 18.32 -54.55 -35.22
CA SER A 135 19.55 -54.87 -35.94
C SER A 135 19.54 -56.30 -36.53
N GLN A 136 19.02 -57.25 -35.77
CA GLN A 136 18.82 -58.62 -36.24
C GLN A 136 17.79 -58.69 -37.39
N ALA A 137 16.66 -58.03 -37.26
CA ALA A 137 15.63 -57.98 -38.29
C ALA A 137 16.10 -57.27 -39.56
N GLU A 138 16.92 -56.22 -39.43
CA GLU A 138 17.54 -55.50 -40.57
C GLU A 138 18.52 -56.43 -41.34
N ALA A 139 19.32 -57.17 -40.62
CA ALA A 139 20.25 -58.17 -41.24
C ALA A 139 19.47 -59.26 -41.97
N ALA A 140 18.40 -59.81 -41.35
CA ALA A 140 17.55 -60.83 -41.98
C ALA A 140 16.85 -60.31 -43.23
N LYS A 141 16.27 -59.03 -43.17
CA LYS A 141 15.71 -58.40 -44.34
C LYS A 141 16.75 -58.21 -45.47
N GLY A 142 17.92 -57.68 -45.11
CA GLY A 142 18.98 -57.47 -46.08
C GLY A 142 19.42 -58.78 -46.81
N LEU A 143 19.48 -59.93 -46.08
CA LEU A 143 19.76 -61.22 -46.68
C LEU A 143 18.62 -61.72 -47.58
N SER A 144 17.36 -61.58 -47.14
CA SER A 144 16.16 -61.93 -47.93
C SER A 144 16.01 -61.10 -49.20
N GLU A 145 16.34 -59.83 -49.16
CA GLU A 145 16.35 -58.96 -50.32
C GLU A 145 17.37 -59.34 -51.35
N LYS A 146 18.63 -59.61 -50.89
CA LYS A 146 19.67 -60.08 -51.81
C LYS A 146 19.32 -61.48 -52.45
N THR A 147 18.65 -62.31 -51.69
CA THR A 147 18.18 -63.59 -52.18
C THR A 147 17.08 -63.44 -53.19
N PHE A 148 16.12 -62.58 -52.92
CA PHE A 148 15.02 -62.24 -53.85
C PHE A 148 15.55 -61.70 -55.16
N GLU A 149 16.45 -60.70 -55.13
CA GLU A 149 17.08 -60.20 -56.35
C GLU A 149 17.81 -61.24 -57.20
N ARG A 150 18.49 -62.17 -56.54
CA ARG A 150 19.16 -63.30 -57.22
C ARG A 150 18.12 -64.19 -57.89
N TYR A 151 17.09 -64.60 -57.17
CA TYR A 151 16.06 -65.52 -57.71
C TYR A 151 15.22 -64.83 -58.82
N ARG A 152 14.99 -63.57 -58.76
CA ARG A 152 14.36 -62.80 -59.81
C ARG A 152 15.13 -62.92 -61.16
N LYS A 153 16.44 -62.74 -61.10
CA LYS A 153 17.31 -62.92 -62.29
C LYS A 153 17.33 -64.39 -62.81
N LEU A 154 17.28 -65.34 -61.92
CA LEU A 154 17.26 -66.79 -62.30
C LEU A 154 15.88 -67.14 -62.88
N LEU A 155 14.81 -66.60 -62.47
CA LEU A 155 13.48 -66.79 -63.04
C LEU A 155 13.39 -66.19 -64.47
N GLU A 156 13.89 -64.97 -64.66
CA GLU A 156 14.03 -64.36 -65.98
C GLU A 156 14.81 -65.25 -66.96
N GLY A 157 15.89 -65.91 -66.47
CA GLY A 157 16.67 -66.89 -67.20
C GLY A 157 16.05 -68.30 -67.30
N LYS A 158 14.84 -68.55 -66.74
CA LYS A 158 14.13 -69.84 -66.67
C LYS A 158 14.91 -70.95 -65.97
N VAL A 159 15.78 -70.61 -65.04
CA VAL A 159 16.63 -71.55 -64.28
C VAL A 159 15.93 -72.10 -63.02
N VAL A 160 14.94 -71.33 -62.46
CA VAL A 160 14.14 -71.68 -61.30
C VAL A 160 12.65 -71.73 -61.65
N THR A 161 11.84 -72.42 -60.84
CA THR A 161 10.40 -72.50 -60.97
C THR A 161 9.69 -71.30 -60.40
N GLN A 162 8.45 -71.04 -60.84
CA GLN A 162 7.62 -69.97 -60.25
C GLN A 162 7.37 -70.19 -58.78
N GLN A 163 7.17 -71.46 -58.34
CA GLN A 163 6.93 -71.80 -56.95
C GLN A 163 8.13 -71.42 -56.05
N GLU A 164 9.35 -71.71 -56.50
CA GLU A 164 10.59 -71.40 -55.75
C GLU A 164 10.76 -69.87 -55.63
N PHE A 165 10.38 -69.09 -56.66
CA PHE A 165 10.41 -67.63 -56.62
C PHE A 165 9.41 -67.14 -55.64
N ASP A 166 8.13 -67.61 -55.68
CA ASP A 166 7.07 -67.21 -54.80
C ASP A 166 7.40 -67.48 -53.29
N GLU A 167 8.08 -68.60 -53.00
CA GLU A 167 8.61 -68.86 -51.64
C GLU A 167 9.63 -67.85 -51.19
N VAL A 168 10.52 -67.39 -52.05
CA VAL A 168 11.52 -66.35 -51.72
C VAL A 168 10.87 -64.99 -51.56
N GLU A 169 9.86 -64.63 -52.38
CA GLU A 169 9.12 -63.45 -52.26
C GLU A 169 8.34 -63.40 -50.95
N MET A 170 7.72 -64.52 -50.55
CA MET A 170 7.04 -64.62 -49.26
C MET A 170 8.03 -64.43 -48.09
N ARG A 171 9.24 -65.08 -48.14
CA ARG A 171 10.30 -64.88 -47.09
C ARG A 171 10.75 -63.41 -47.00
N ARG A 172 10.94 -62.74 -48.13
CA ARG A 172 11.24 -61.31 -48.17
C ARG A 172 10.16 -60.49 -47.51
N THR A 173 8.89 -60.78 -47.83
CA THR A 173 7.71 -60.06 -47.23
C THR A 173 7.63 -60.27 -45.72
N VAL A 174 7.82 -61.49 -45.24
CA VAL A 174 7.86 -61.84 -43.81
C VAL A 174 8.98 -61.07 -43.09
N ALA A 175 10.22 -61.10 -43.65
CA ALA A 175 11.34 -60.38 -43.04
C ALA A 175 11.09 -58.83 -42.98
N GLY A 176 10.44 -58.29 -44.03
CA GLY A 176 9.99 -56.87 -44.01
C GLY A 176 9.01 -56.56 -42.90
N LYS A 177 8.03 -57.46 -42.70
CA LYS A 177 7.03 -57.31 -41.62
C LYS A 177 7.60 -57.49 -40.22
N GLU A 178 8.62 -58.34 -40.08
CA GLU A 178 9.32 -58.49 -38.79
C GLU A 178 10.09 -57.23 -38.40
N LEU A 179 10.79 -56.62 -39.38
CA LEU A 179 11.45 -55.34 -39.14
C LEU A 179 10.43 -54.23 -38.78
N GLU A 180 9.32 -54.15 -39.48
CA GLU A 180 8.24 -53.18 -39.17
C GLU A 180 7.72 -53.38 -37.73
N ARG A 181 7.48 -54.63 -37.31
CA ARG A 181 7.05 -54.99 -35.94
C ARG A 181 8.10 -54.58 -34.92
N ALA A 182 9.39 -54.83 -35.14
CA ALA A 182 10.46 -54.45 -34.24
C ALA A 182 10.54 -52.91 -34.08
N ARG A 183 10.39 -52.17 -35.19
CA ARG A 183 10.33 -50.70 -35.17
C ARG A 183 9.09 -50.13 -34.39
N GLN A 184 7.94 -50.79 -34.57
CA GLN A 184 6.73 -50.40 -33.76
C GLN A 184 6.96 -50.69 -32.28
N LYS A 185 7.64 -51.78 -31.93
CA LYS A 185 8.02 -52.11 -30.54
C LYS A 185 8.95 -51.03 -29.97
N ARG A 186 9.91 -50.53 -30.76
CA ARG A 186 10.80 -49.43 -30.37
C ARG A 186 9.99 -48.16 -30.06
N ALA A 187 8.97 -47.80 -30.85
CA ALA A 187 8.10 -46.67 -30.59
C ALA A 187 7.34 -46.82 -29.24
N GLN A 188 6.84 -48.04 -28.93
CA GLN A 188 6.20 -48.35 -27.65
C GLN A 188 7.16 -48.18 -26.47
N VAL A 189 8.40 -48.71 -26.58
CA VAL A 189 9.41 -48.58 -25.53
C VAL A 189 9.81 -47.09 -25.36
N SER A 190 9.97 -46.34 -26.45
CA SER A 190 10.25 -44.91 -26.38
C SER A 190 9.19 -44.14 -25.64
N ALA A 191 7.89 -44.45 -25.86
CA ALA A 191 6.78 -43.85 -25.12
C ALA A 191 6.83 -44.24 -23.62
N LYS A 192 7.21 -45.49 -23.29
CA LYS A 192 7.38 -45.93 -21.90
C LYS A 192 8.53 -45.18 -21.20
N ILE A 193 9.64 -44.95 -21.89
CA ILE A 193 10.77 -44.15 -21.37
C ILE A 193 10.31 -42.71 -21.11
N ALA A 194 9.59 -42.09 -22.04
CA ALA A 194 9.06 -40.74 -21.85
C ALA A 194 8.12 -40.64 -20.63
N GLN A 195 7.26 -41.64 -20.43
CA GLN A 195 6.39 -41.74 -19.26
C GLN A 195 7.19 -41.88 -17.96
N ALA A 196 8.18 -42.79 -17.91
CA ALA A 196 9.02 -43.02 -16.73
C ALA A 196 9.83 -41.76 -16.38
N ARG A 197 10.39 -41.07 -17.37
CA ARG A 197 11.08 -39.79 -17.18
C ARG A 197 10.16 -38.73 -16.63
N GLY A 198 8.92 -38.59 -17.13
CA GLY A 198 7.92 -37.68 -16.60
C GLY A 198 7.62 -37.93 -15.11
N GLN A 199 7.55 -39.23 -14.70
CA GLN A 199 7.37 -39.60 -13.30
C GLN A 199 8.58 -39.25 -12.43
N ALA A 200 9.80 -39.46 -12.93
CA ALA A 200 11.01 -39.07 -12.22
C ALA A 200 11.15 -37.57 -12.05
N GLU A 201 10.83 -36.78 -13.07
CA GLU A 201 10.84 -35.33 -12.97
C GLU A 201 9.77 -34.81 -11.97
N ALA A 202 8.59 -35.44 -11.94
CA ALA A 202 7.56 -35.09 -10.94
C ALA A 202 8.05 -35.40 -9.51
N ALA A 203 8.67 -36.53 -9.27
CA ALA A 203 9.24 -36.90 -7.98
C ALA A 203 10.39 -35.96 -7.57
N LYS A 204 11.22 -35.55 -8.51
CA LYS A 204 12.30 -34.58 -8.31
C LYS A 204 11.78 -33.21 -7.94
N ALA A 205 10.70 -32.76 -8.57
CA ALA A 205 10.02 -31.51 -8.19
C ALA A 205 9.46 -31.58 -6.75
N MET A 206 8.85 -32.72 -6.36
CA MET A 206 8.40 -32.95 -4.99
C MET A 206 9.55 -32.89 -3.98
N LEU A 207 10.72 -33.42 -4.32
CA LEU A 207 11.92 -33.33 -3.49
C LEU A 207 12.41 -31.88 -3.38
N ALA A 208 12.33 -31.09 -4.44
CA ALA A 208 12.68 -29.67 -4.38
C ALA A 208 11.76 -28.90 -3.42
N TYR A 209 10.48 -29.25 -3.37
CA TYR A 209 9.49 -28.62 -2.48
C TYR A 209 9.70 -28.95 -0.99
N THR A 210 10.52 -29.94 -0.63
CA THR A 210 10.91 -30.19 0.75
C THR A 210 11.87 -29.14 1.29
N LYS A 211 12.48 -28.34 0.42
CA LYS A 211 13.32 -27.20 0.78
C LYS A 211 12.50 -25.92 0.64
N VAL A 212 12.21 -25.30 1.76
CA VAL A 212 11.52 -24.00 1.79
C VAL A 212 12.57 -22.91 1.60
N VAL A 213 12.47 -22.14 0.51
CA VAL A 213 13.44 -21.11 0.15
C VAL A 213 12.81 -19.73 0.07
N ALA A 214 13.61 -18.67 0.22
CA ALA A 214 13.18 -17.28 0.11
C ALA A 214 12.88 -16.94 -1.36
N PRO A 215 11.69 -16.38 -1.67
CA PRO A 215 11.32 -15.99 -3.04
C PRO A 215 12.08 -14.75 -3.54
N PHE A 216 12.53 -13.89 -2.64
CA PHE A 216 13.33 -12.70 -2.92
C PHE A 216 14.24 -12.37 -1.73
N ALA A 217 15.19 -11.47 -1.91
CA ALA A 217 16.06 -10.99 -0.84
C ALA A 217 15.29 -10.07 0.11
N GLY A 218 15.39 -10.32 1.42
CA GLY A 218 14.62 -9.58 2.41
C GLY A 218 14.97 -9.92 3.84
N VAL A 219 14.07 -9.53 4.75
CA VAL A 219 14.18 -9.78 6.19
C VAL A 219 13.00 -10.63 6.65
N ILE A 220 13.28 -11.65 7.47
CA ILE A 220 12.23 -12.44 8.13
C ILE A 220 11.65 -11.59 9.27
N VAL A 221 10.39 -11.21 9.13
CA VAL A 221 9.71 -10.40 10.17
C VAL A 221 8.91 -11.25 11.15
N GLU A 222 8.49 -12.44 10.72
CA GLU A 222 7.74 -13.36 11.57
C GLU A 222 8.11 -14.81 11.26
N LYS A 223 8.33 -15.61 12.30
CA LYS A 223 8.57 -17.06 12.24
C LYS A 223 7.44 -17.78 12.97
N ARG A 224 6.60 -18.52 12.23
CA ARG A 224 5.42 -19.23 12.77
C ARG A 224 5.64 -20.70 13.05
N ALA A 225 6.83 -21.24 12.74
CA ALA A 225 7.11 -22.67 12.90
C ALA A 225 8.55 -22.91 13.36
N ASP A 226 8.71 -23.93 14.22
CA ASP A 226 9.98 -24.38 14.76
C ASP A 226 10.31 -25.80 14.27
N VAL A 227 11.55 -26.20 14.50
CA VAL A 227 12.00 -27.58 14.24
C VAL A 227 11.10 -28.57 14.95
N GLY A 228 10.63 -29.58 14.25
CA GLY A 228 9.66 -30.56 14.73
C GLY A 228 8.19 -30.23 14.46
N SER A 229 7.86 -28.99 14.09
CA SER A 229 6.51 -28.62 13.68
C SER A 229 6.10 -29.31 12.39
N MET A 230 4.80 -29.50 12.20
CA MET A 230 4.24 -30.02 10.96
C MET A 230 4.06 -28.90 9.95
N ALA A 231 4.75 -28.97 8.83
CA ALA A 231 4.53 -28.11 7.68
C ALA A 231 3.28 -28.58 6.91
N ILE A 232 2.33 -27.68 6.69
CA ILE A 232 1.06 -27.97 5.99
C ILE A 232 0.97 -27.00 4.79
N PRO A 233 0.71 -27.51 3.57
CA PRO A 233 0.56 -26.68 2.38
C PRO A 233 -0.46 -25.55 2.59
N GLY A 234 -0.06 -24.34 2.22
CA GLY A 234 -0.89 -23.14 2.38
C GLY A 234 -0.82 -22.45 3.75
N ALA A 235 -0.29 -23.11 4.78
CA ALA A 235 -0.04 -22.48 6.08
C ALA A 235 1.34 -21.77 6.06
N PRO A 236 1.41 -20.44 6.22
CA PRO A 236 2.68 -19.73 6.15
C PRO A 236 3.58 -20.08 7.34
N LEU A 237 4.84 -20.40 7.05
CA LEU A 237 5.89 -20.66 8.04
C LEU A 237 6.67 -19.40 8.39
N PHE A 238 6.86 -18.51 7.41
CA PHE A 238 7.63 -17.27 7.55
C PHE A 238 6.91 -16.13 6.85
N LEU A 239 7.03 -14.94 7.41
CA LEU A 239 6.70 -13.69 6.74
C LEU A 239 8.01 -13.00 6.35
N LEU A 240 8.22 -12.79 5.06
CA LEU A 240 9.39 -12.14 4.47
C LEU A 240 9.00 -10.77 3.94
N GLU A 241 9.78 -9.74 4.26
CA GLU A 241 9.59 -8.37 3.77
C GLU A 241 10.83 -7.84 3.06
N ASP A 242 10.63 -7.05 2.02
CA ASP A 242 11.68 -6.24 1.41
C ASP A 242 11.94 -4.99 2.27
N PRO A 243 13.11 -4.86 2.93
CA PRO A 243 13.41 -3.73 3.80
C PRO A 243 13.80 -2.45 3.04
N THR A 244 13.92 -2.48 1.73
CA THR A 244 14.42 -1.34 0.94
C THR A 244 13.31 -0.39 0.55
N ARG A 245 12.10 -0.90 0.30
CA ARG A 245 10.97 -0.13 -0.22
C ARG A 245 9.78 -0.20 0.71
N HIS A 246 9.40 0.96 1.21
CA HIS A 246 8.25 1.12 2.07
C HIS A 246 7.22 2.04 1.45
N ARG A 247 5.97 1.90 1.86
CA ARG A 247 4.86 2.79 1.53
C ARG A 247 4.09 3.10 2.79
N ILE A 248 3.45 4.24 2.83
CA ILE A 248 2.48 4.56 3.86
C ILE A 248 1.08 4.25 3.33
N GLU A 249 0.32 3.50 4.09
CA GLU A 249 -1.08 3.19 3.85
C GLU A 249 -1.92 4.05 4.78
N ALA A 250 -2.55 5.08 4.22
CA ALA A 250 -3.31 6.06 4.97
C ALA A 250 -4.82 5.84 4.81
N SER A 251 -5.55 5.89 5.94
CA SER A 251 -7.01 5.80 5.95
C SER A 251 -7.61 7.19 5.77
N VAL A 252 -8.24 7.41 4.63
CA VAL A 252 -8.78 8.70 4.22
C VAL A 252 -10.31 8.65 4.19
N SER A 253 -10.97 9.67 4.73
CA SER A 253 -12.44 9.76 4.70
C SER A 253 -13.00 9.74 3.27
N GLU A 254 -14.10 9.01 3.06
CA GLU A 254 -14.80 8.88 1.78
C GLU A 254 -15.15 10.23 1.13
N THR A 255 -15.35 11.28 1.95
CA THR A 255 -15.64 12.64 1.50
C THR A 255 -14.57 13.20 0.57
N TYR A 256 -13.32 12.74 0.69
CA TYR A 256 -12.20 13.21 -0.11
C TYR A 256 -11.92 12.34 -1.35
N LEU A 257 -12.66 11.26 -1.55
CA LEU A 257 -12.45 10.34 -2.68
C LEU A 257 -12.52 11.06 -4.06
N PRO A 258 -13.44 12.00 -4.31
CA PRO A 258 -13.49 12.71 -5.59
C PRO A 258 -12.28 13.62 -5.86
N LEU A 259 -11.56 14.00 -4.80
CA LEU A 259 -10.45 14.96 -4.86
C LEU A 259 -9.09 14.30 -4.99
N LEU A 260 -8.98 13.03 -4.59
CA LEU A 260 -7.74 12.27 -4.63
C LEU A 260 -7.64 11.44 -5.91
N LYS A 261 -6.48 11.50 -6.55
CA LYS A 261 -6.14 10.70 -7.73
C LYS A 261 -4.73 10.12 -7.56
N VAL A 262 -4.46 9.05 -8.26
CA VAL A 262 -3.08 8.56 -8.43
C VAL A 262 -2.24 9.70 -9.02
N GLY A 263 -1.07 9.94 -8.46
CA GLY A 263 -0.21 11.06 -8.79
C GLY A 263 -0.44 12.32 -7.94
N THR A 264 -1.46 12.36 -7.05
CA THR A 264 -1.65 13.50 -6.14
C THR A 264 -0.45 13.62 -5.20
N PRO A 265 0.19 14.80 -5.11
CA PRO A 265 1.29 15.01 -4.18
C PRO A 265 0.77 15.03 -2.74
N VAL A 266 1.50 14.36 -1.86
CA VAL A 266 1.22 14.30 -0.43
C VAL A 266 2.47 14.66 0.36
N ARG A 267 2.30 15.29 1.51
CA ARG A 267 3.36 15.52 2.48
C ARG A 267 3.02 14.75 3.73
N GLY A 268 4.02 14.10 4.31
CA GLY A 268 3.79 13.33 5.52
C GLY A 268 4.89 13.53 6.54
N ILE A 269 4.57 13.09 7.75
CA ILE A 269 5.46 13.08 8.89
C ILE A 269 5.32 11.72 9.54
N LEU A 270 6.46 11.04 9.79
CA LEU A 270 6.47 9.83 10.60
C LEU A 270 6.55 10.23 12.09
N ASP A 271 5.81 9.55 12.93
CA ASP A 271 5.76 9.86 14.36
C ASP A 271 7.12 9.66 15.04
N VAL A 272 7.98 8.79 14.46
CA VAL A 272 9.33 8.55 14.96
C VAL A 272 10.33 9.65 14.56
N ASP A 273 10.02 10.47 13.56
CA ASP A 273 10.89 11.53 13.02
C ASP A 273 10.07 12.74 12.60
N PRO A 274 9.47 13.45 13.57
CA PRO A 274 8.55 14.56 13.30
C PRO A 274 9.25 15.80 12.73
N GLU A 275 10.56 15.92 12.90
CA GLU A 275 11.35 17.07 12.42
C GLU A 275 11.67 16.98 10.92
N ASN A 276 11.61 15.79 10.34
CA ASN A 276 11.96 15.54 8.96
C ASN A 276 10.75 15.10 8.13
N PRO A 277 9.89 16.02 7.66
CA PRO A 277 8.78 15.67 6.80
C PRO A 277 9.25 15.05 5.49
N PHE A 278 8.46 14.12 4.95
CA PHE A 278 8.68 13.54 3.64
C PHE A 278 7.67 14.07 2.62
N SER A 279 8.08 14.07 1.36
CA SER A 279 7.17 14.31 0.22
C SER A 279 7.03 13.01 -0.55
N ALA A 280 5.81 12.66 -0.91
CA ALA A 280 5.46 11.47 -1.66
C ALA A 280 4.34 11.78 -2.66
N VAL A 281 4.02 10.80 -3.49
CA VAL A 281 2.86 10.85 -4.38
C VAL A 281 1.99 9.64 -4.14
N VAL A 282 0.68 9.82 -4.30
CA VAL A 282 -0.27 8.72 -4.26
C VAL A 282 0.02 7.77 -5.42
N THR A 283 0.35 6.52 -5.11
CA THR A 283 0.64 5.48 -6.10
C THR A 283 -0.55 4.57 -6.34
N GLU A 284 -1.38 4.38 -5.32
CA GLU A 284 -2.54 3.49 -5.39
C GLU A 284 -3.67 4.01 -4.51
N ILE A 285 -4.90 3.89 -4.98
CA ILE A 285 -6.11 4.14 -4.19
C ILE A 285 -6.92 2.85 -4.19
N VAL A 286 -7.14 2.28 -3.02
CA VAL A 286 -7.98 1.09 -2.87
C VAL A 286 -9.44 1.54 -2.90
N PRO A 287 -10.24 1.09 -3.88
CA PRO A 287 -11.60 1.60 -4.05
C PRO A 287 -12.60 1.09 -3.01
N GLU A 288 -12.21 0.11 -2.20
CA GLU A 288 -13.04 -0.44 -1.12
C GLU A 288 -13.11 0.55 0.03
N ILE A 289 -14.34 0.88 0.43
CA ILE A 289 -14.63 1.73 1.58
C ILE A 289 -14.98 0.84 2.77
N ASP A 290 -14.26 0.98 3.87
CA ASP A 290 -14.62 0.33 5.13
C ASP A 290 -15.91 0.97 5.68
N PRO A 291 -17.02 0.21 5.80
CA PRO A 291 -18.30 0.75 6.24
C PRO A 291 -18.31 1.17 7.72
N ALA A 292 -17.40 0.64 8.54
CA ALA A 292 -17.34 0.96 9.97
C ALA A 292 -16.68 2.32 10.20
N SER A 293 -15.57 2.60 9.51
CA SER A 293 -14.80 3.84 9.63
C SER A 293 -15.16 4.88 8.57
N ARG A 294 -15.87 4.49 7.49
CA ARG A 294 -16.14 5.31 6.30
C ARG A 294 -14.87 5.89 5.68
N THR A 295 -13.83 5.08 5.64
CA THR A 295 -12.54 5.45 5.06
C THR A 295 -12.18 4.51 3.93
N PHE A 296 -11.37 4.99 3.00
CA PHE A 296 -10.69 4.20 1.98
C PHE A 296 -9.18 4.32 2.17
N THR A 297 -8.45 3.34 1.64
CA THR A 297 -6.99 3.31 1.80
C THR A 297 -6.30 3.98 0.62
N VAL A 298 -5.43 4.92 0.92
CA VAL A 298 -4.52 5.57 -0.02
C VAL A 298 -3.10 5.10 0.28
N LYS A 299 -2.37 4.67 -0.75
CA LYS A 299 -0.99 4.24 -0.62
C LYS A 299 -0.07 5.23 -1.31
N ALA A 300 0.99 5.62 -0.62
CA ALA A 300 2.02 6.49 -1.14
C ALA A 300 3.40 5.92 -0.82
N ASP A 301 4.28 5.84 -1.82
CA ASP A 301 5.62 5.29 -1.66
C ASP A 301 6.50 6.28 -0.88
N LEU A 302 7.24 5.75 0.09
CA LEU A 302 8.18 6.51 0.90
C LEU A 302 9.57 6.55 0.26
N PRO A 303 10.36 7.59 0.51
CA PRO A 303 11.78 7.60 0.16
C PRO A 303 12.52 6.42 0.80
N GLU A 304 13.48 5.85 0.08
CA GLU A 304 14.25 4.69 0.53
C GLU A 304 14.99 4.95 1.86
N GLY A 305 15.07 3.92 2.70
CA GLY A 305 15.86 3.92 3.94
C GLY A 305 15.28 4.74 5.10
N ARG A 306 14.12 5.36 4.94
CA ARG A 306 13.54 6.28 5.96
C ARG A 306 12.56 5.64 6.94
N ALA A 307 12.09 4.43 6.66
CA ALA A 307 10.99 3.87 7.41
C ALA A 307 11.12 2.36 7.62
N ARG A 308 10.42 1.86 8.61
CA ARG A 308 10.24 0.42 8.88
C ARG A 308 8.76 0.09 8.94
N SER A 309 8.42 -1.12 8.53
CA SER A 309 7.03 -1.62 8.66
C SER A 309 6.52 -1.49 10.09
N GLY A 310 5.25 -1.12 10.23
CA GLY A 310 4.60 -0.92 11.52
C GLY A 310 4.69 0.49 12.11
N GLN A 311 5.54 1.37 11.57
CA GLN A 311 5.60 2.76 12.02
C GLN A 311 4.33 3.52 11.64
N SER A 312 3.89 4.42 12.53
CA SER A 312 2.76 5.31 12.28
C SER A 312 3.24 6.65 11.73
N GLY A 313 2.35 7.32 11.03
CA GLY A 313 2.61 8.65 10.49
C GLY A 313 1.33 9.33 10.03
N LYS A 314 1.47 10.58 9.65
CA LYS A 314 0.39 11.43 9.15
C LYS A 314 0.70 11.86 7.73
N VAL A 315 -0.31 11.83 6.90
CA VAL A 315 -0.23 12.28 5.50
C VAL A 315 -1.16 13.45 5.30
N ARG A 316 -0.68 14.54 4.70
CA ARG A 316 -1.45 15.73 4.34
C ARG A 316 -1.53 15.86 2.83
N PHE A 317 -2.71 16.18 2.35
CA PHE A 317 -2.99 16.41 0.93
C PHE A 317 -3.96 17.58 0.74
N ALA A 318 -3.82 18.23 -0.41
CA ALA A 318 -4.70 19.35 -0.74
C ALA A 318 -6.10 18.84 -1.11
N VAL A 319 -7.13 19.38 -0.45
CA VAL A 319 -8.54 19.02 -0.66
C VAL A 319 -9.36 20.13 -1.30
N GLY A 320 -8.79 21.30 -1.46
CA GLY A 320 -9.44 22.42 -2.10
C GLY A 320 -8.64 23.71 -2.02
N LYS A 321 -9.13 24.71 -2.73
CA LYS A 321 -8.64 26.09 -2.62
C LYS A 321 -9.75 26.90 -1.98
N GLY A 322 -9.50 27.41 -0.80
CA GLY A 322 -10.36 28.35 -0.12
C GLY A 322 -9.75 29.75 -0.16
N THR A 323 -10.51 30.75 0.27
CA THR A 323 -9.99 32.10 0.55
C THR A 323 -10.12 32.36 2.02
N VAL A 324 -9.08 32.89 2.63
CA VAL A 324 -9.05 33.26 4.04
C VAL A 324 -8.66 34.72 4.18
N LEU A 325 -9.18 35.42 5.20
CA LEU A 325 -8.65 36.70 5.56
C LEU A 325 -7.34 36.49 6.32
N ALA A 326 -6.30 37.18 5.92
CA ALA A 326 -5.01 37.07 6.56
C ALA A 326 -4.34 38.42 6.71
N VAL A 327 -3.57 38.56 7.78
CA VAL A 327 -2.78 39.75 8.07
C VAL A 327 -1.33 39.38 8.32
N PRO A 328 -0.36 40.22 7.98
CA PRO A 328 1.05 39.97 8.34
C PRO A 328 1.22 39.89 9.88
N LYS A 329 2.10 38.96 10.32
CA LYS A 329 2.45 38.79 11.75
C LYS A 329 2.79 40.09 12.42
N ARG A 330 3.42 41.03 11.72
CA ARG A 330 3.78 42.37 12.20
C ARG A 330 2.58 43.29 12.48
N ALA A 331 1.39 42.92 11.99
CA ALA A 331 0.15 43.67 12.28
C ALA A 331 -0.51 43.28 13.62
N LEU A 332 -0.04 42.18 14.21
CA LEU A 332 -0.61 41.64 15.44
C LEU A 332 -0.12 42.46 16.65
N THR A 333 -1.04 42.74 17.57
CA THR A 333 -0.75 43.27 18.89
C THR A 333 -1.43 42.44 19.95
N ARG A 334 -0.93 42.49 21.16
CA ARG A 334 -1.58 41.79 22.30
C ARG A 334 -2.13 42.82 23.28
N ALA A 335 -3.41 42.68 23.61
CA ALA A 335 -4.07 43.49 24.59
C ALA A 335 -4.92 42.60 25.52
N GLY A 336 -4.71 42.73 26.80
CA GLY A 336 -5.47 41.97 27.80
C GLY A 336 -5.31 40.43 27.70
N GLY A 337 -4.19 39.96 27.13
CA GLY A 337 -3.95 38.54 26.93
C GLY A 337 -4.52 37.94 25.65
N SER A 338 -5.22 38.74 24.84
CA SER A 338 -5.79 38.33 23.55
C SER A 338 -5.11 39.02 22.38
N ASP A 339 -5.11 38.34 21.20
CA ASP A 339 -4.57 38.93 20.00
C ASP A 339 -5.54 39.98 19.41
N GLY A 340 -4.98 41.04 18.86
CA GLY A 340 -5.72 42.10 18.26
C GLY A 340 -4.98 42.76 17.11
N VAL A 341 -5.67 43.56 16.33
CA VAL A 341 -5.12 44.44 15.29
C VAL A 341 -5.68 45.83 15.41
N PHE A 342 -4.93 46.85 14.99
CA PHE A 342 -5.50 48.20 14.86
C PHE A 342 -6.16 48.36 13.49
N THR A 343 -7.47 48.49 13.47
CA THR A 343 -8.23 48.84 12.26
C THR A 343 -8.30 50.37 12.14
N ILE A 344 -8.12 50.87 10.92
CA ILE A 344 -8.13 52.30 10.63
C ILE A 344 -9.43 52.66 9.91
N GLY A 345 -10.26 53.49 10.52
CA GLY A 345 -11.50 53.91 9.93
C GLY A 345 -11.29 54.66 8.59
N ALA A 346 -12.05 54.29 7.56
CA ALA A 346 -11.87 54.83 6.21
C ALA A 346 -12.20 56.32 6.09
N ARG A 347 -13.10 56.85 6.94
CA ARG A 347 -13.57 58.25 6.87
C ARG A 347 -12.93 59.16 7.92
N ASP A 348 -12.61 58.61 9.08
CA ASP A 348 -12.16 59.41 10.24
C ASP A 348 -10.66 59.25 10.53
N ASN A 349 -9.97 58.28 9.85
CA ASN A 349 -8.59 57.94 10.09
C ASN A 349 -8.25 57.72 11.57
N VAL A 350 -9.18 57.09 12.29
CA VAL A 350 -9.01 56.76 13.71
C VAL A 350 -8.65 55.30 13.84
N ALA A 351 -7.60 55.01 14.62
CA ALA A 351 -7.21 53.65 14.95
C ALA A 351 -8.14 53.07 16.01
N ARG A 352 -8.70 51.91 15.77
CA ARG A 352 -9.53 51.17 16.72
C ARG A 352 -8.91 49.79 16.95
N LEU A 353 -8.75 49.43 18.20
CA LEU A 353 -8.26 48.11 18.54
C LEU A 353 -9.40 47.11 18.34
N SER A 354 -9.23 46.25 17.33
CA SER A 354 -10.13 45.13 17.05
C SER A 354 -9.51 43.84 17.59
N MET A 355 -10.21 43.21 18.54
CA MET A 355 -9.82 41.88 19.02
C MET A 355 -10.10 40.87 17.93
N ILE A 356 -9.15 40.00 17.65
CA ILE A 356 -9.26 39.01 16.59
C ILE A 356 -9.05 37.59 17.13
N THR A 357 -9.64 36.63 16.43
CA THR A 357 -9.32 35.24 16.62
C THR A 357 -8.40 34.83 15.50
N VAL A 358 -7.19 34.39 15.85
CA VAL A 358 -6.20 33.94 14.88
C VAL A 358 -6.37 32.46 14.59
N GLY A 359 -6.13 32.08 13.34
CA GLY A 359 -6.10 30.70 12.84
C GLY A 359 -4.67 30.23 12.60
N ALA A 360 -4.47 29.48 11.52
CA ALA A 360 -3.17 28.98 11.19
C ALA A 360 -2.23 30.02 10.59
N GLU A 361 -0.93 29.86 10.86
CA GLU A 361 0.12 30.67 10.29
C GLU A 361 0.63 30.07 8.97
N PHE A 362 0.94 30.92 8.00
CA PHE A 362 1.52 30.50 6.71
C PHE A 362 2.48 31.58 6.16
N GLY A 363 3.73 31.27 6.20
CA GLY A 363 4.79 32.24 5.89
C GLY A 363 4.78 33.41 6.88
N ASP A 364 4.71 34.65 6.36
CA ASP A 364 4.62 35.87 7.14
C ASP A 364 3.16 36.30 7.48
N LEU A 365 2.18 35.53 7.04
CA LEU A 365 0.77 35.76 7.22
C LEU A 365 0.16 34.92 8.34
N VAL A 366 -0.83 35.46 9.01
CA VAL A 366 -1.67 34.77 9.99
C VAL A 366 -3.12 34.88 9.56
N GLU A 367 -3.80 33.75 9.51
CA GLU A 367 -5.23 33.70 9.24
C GLU A 367 -6.00 34.34 10.35
N VAL A 368 -7.03 35.11 9.98
CA VAL A 368 -7.97 35.71 10.93
C VAL A 368 -9.33 35.09 10.74
N LEU A 369 -9.79 34.39 11.76
CA LEU A 369 -11.05 33.66 11.77
C LEU A 369 -12.24 34.61 12.08
N SER A 370 -11.99 35.63 12.89
CA SER A 370 -13.02 36.62 13.26
C SER A 370 -12.36 37.90 13.76
N GLY A 371 -13.14 39.04 13.71
CA GLY A 371 -12.72 40.32 14.24
C GLY A 371 -12.35 41.36 13.19
N ILE A 372 -12.18 40.96 11.91
CA ILE A 372 -12.03 41.87 10.76
C ILE A 372 -12.83 41.35 9.55
N ALA A 373 -13.10 42.27 8.62
CA ALA A 373 -13.81 41.99 7.38
C ALA A 373 -12.98 42.30 6.14
N ASP A 374 -13.44 41.81 4.99
CA ASP A 374 -12.86 42.16 3.68
C ASP A 374 -12.99 43.66 3.46
N GLY A 375 -11.90 44.31 3.03
CA GLY A 375 -11.83 45.74 2.83
C GLY A 375 -11.40 46.56 4.07
N ASP A 376 -11.31 45.92 5.25
CA ASP A 376 -10.81 46.61 6.44
C ASP A 376 -9.34 47.06 6.26
N ARG A 377 -9.05 48.24 6.80
CA ARG A 377 -7.71 48.81 6.75
C ARG A 377 -7.02 48.53 8.07
N VAL A 378 -5.97 47.72 8.03
CA VAL A 378 -5.18 47.27 9.21
C VAL A 378 -3.84 47.97 9.22
N ALA A 379 -3.46 48.54 10.37
CA ALA A 379 -2.15 49.16 10.56
C ALA A 379 -1.05 48.09 10.61
N LEU A 380 0.06 48.33 9.89
CA LEU A 380 1.23 47.47 9.88
C LEU A 380 2.39 47.99 10.73
N SER A 381 2.50 49.32 10.83
CA SER A 381 3.62 50.02 11.53
C SER A 381 3.28 51.50 11.74
N PRO A 382 3.73 52.15 12.80
CA PRO A 382 4.35 51.61 14.03
C PRO A 382 3.27 51.21 15.08
N ILE A 383 3.00 49.92 15.23
CA ILE A 383 1.93 49.39 16.10
C ILE A 383 2.12 49.80 17.55
N GLY A 384 3.35 49.79 18.09
CA GLY A 384 3.62 50.15 19.49
C GLY A 384 3.36 51.62 19.87
N ARG A 385 3.09 52.47 18.87
CA ARG A 385 2.68 53.88 19.11
C ARG A 385 1.18 54.13 18.98
N LEU A 386 0.47 53.10 18.50
CA LEU A 386 -0.98 53.21 18.34
C LEU A 386 -1.69 52.90 19.68
N SER A 387 -2.72 53.64 19.94
CA SER A 387 -3.67 53.42 21.03
C SER A 387 -5.10 53.50 20.50
N ASP A 388 -6.01 52.87 21.17
CA ASP A 388 -7.42 52.92 20.79
C ASP A 388 -7.94 54.36 20.77
N GLY A 389 -8.53 54.76 19.64
CA GLY A 389 -9.02 56.10 19.42
C GLY A 389 -7.95 57.12 18.95
N ALA A 390 -6.71 56.74 18.71
CA ALA A 390 -5.67 57.63 18.16
C ALA A 390 -5.99 58.03 16.70
N ARG A 391 -5.74 59.31 16.36
CA ARG A 391 -5.80 59.78 14.96
C ARG A 391 -4.50 59.33 14.24
N VAL A 392 -4.64 58.90 13.02
CA VAL A 392 -3.46 58.45 12.23
C VAL A 392 -3.35 59.21 10.91
N GLU A 393 -2.12 59.55 10.55
CA GLU A 393 -1.78 59.99 9.20
C GLU A 393 -1.18 58.81 8.46
N VAL A 394 -1.89 58.37 7.43
CA VAL A 394 -1.53 57.22 6.65
C VAL A 394 -0.41 57.61 5.69
N ARG A 395 0.63 56.82 5.67
CA ARG A 395 1.71 56.94 4.68
C ARG A 395 1.12 56.78 3.28
N ARG A 396 1.36 57.76 2.41
CA ARG A 396 0.93 57.69 1.01
C ARG A 396 1.83 56.77 0.19
#